data_49109d04cde96fa7cc39b1a27edc0e99
#
_entry.id   49109d04cde96fa7cc39b1a27edc0e99
#
_cell.length_a   1.000
_cell.length_b   1.000
_cell.length_c   1.000
_cell.angle_alpha   90.00
_cell.angle_beta   90.00
_cell.angle_gamma   90.00
#
_symmetry.space_group_name_H-M   'P 1'
#
loop_
_entity.id
_entity.type
_entity.pdbx_description
1 polymer ?
#
loop_
_entity_poly.entity_id
_entity_poly.type
_entity_poly.pdbx_seq_one_letter_code
_entity_poly.pdbx_strand_id
1 'polypeptide(L)'
;MKNLKTPLRYPGGKSRAASQLVSAFPNEISEFREPFLGGGSVAIEFTKRNPDIPVWVNDKYYYLTTFWQQLQCAGEQMAEELTVLKRVYNTEDKAKELFNNAKDMISKLEPFQQAVYFYVMNKCSFSGLTENSSFSKQASVSNFSQRGIDKLPDYQKLIKNWRITNKDYRVLLLAVGHDADSELDYWLPETPFPHSNCFVFLDPPYDIKDFLYGNKGGTLHKGFDHINFADNCKLSTNNLMITYNSNEKIQQLFSDFNQTEFDLTYTMRSVSYTHLTLPTILRV
;
A
#
# COMPACT_ATOMS: atom_id res chain seq x y z
N MET A 1 -13.05 12.57 -10.12
CA MET A 1 -12.03 11.96 -9.23
C MET A 1 -12.37 11.98 -7.72
N LYS A 2 -13.38 12.71 -7.25
CA LYS A 2 -13.70 12.84 -5.80
C LYS A 2 -14.01 11.53 -5.03
N ASN A 3 -14.35 10.44 -5.70
CA ASN A 3 -14.78 9.18 -5.05
C ASN A 3 -13.78 8.02 -5.11
N LEU A 4 -12.52 8.25 -5.52
CA LEU A 4 -11.49 7.21 -5.51
C LEU A 4 -10.90 7.09 -4.10
N LYS A 5 -10.89 5.87 -3.55
CA LYS A 5 -10.29 5.56 -2.23
C LYS A 5 -9.08 4.64 -2.41
N THR A 6 -9.31 3.38 -2.70
CA THR A 6 -8.30 2.38 -3.04
C THR A 6 -8.90 1.36 -4.00
N PRO A 7 -8.16 0.91 -5.03
CA PRO A 7 -8.62 -0.17 -5.89
C PRO A 7 -8.53 -1.54 -5.23
N LEU A 8 -7.78 -1.69 -4.14
CA LEU A 8 -7.50 -2.95 -3.48
C LEU A 8 -8.22 -3.11 -2.14
N ARG A 9 -8.44 -4.36 -1.76
CA ARG A 9 -8.75 -4.75 -0.38
C ARG A 9 -7.41 -5.08 0.30
N TYR A 10 -7.04 -4.30 1.29
CA TYR A 10 -5.76 -4.50 1.96
C TYR A 10 -5.95 -4.54 3.48
N PRO A 11 -5.49 -5.60 4.15
CA PRO A 11 -5.55 -5.68 5.61
C PRO A 11 -4.82 -4.49 6.23
N GLY A 12 -5.36 -3.90 7.28
CA GLY A 12 -4.77 -2.71 7.90
C GLY A 12 -4.89 -1.42 7.08
N GLY A 13 -5.51 -1.46 5.89
CA GLY A 13 -5.62 -0.29 5.00
C GLY A 13 -6.35 0.89 5.64
N LYS A 14 -5.80 2.09 5.47
CA LYS A 14 -6.24 3.34 6.10
C LYS A 14 -7.39 4.06 5.37
N SER A 15 -8.16 3.37 4.49
CA SER A 15 -9.17 3.99 3.62
C SER A 15 -10.21 4.85 4.34
N ARG A 16 -10.52 4.57 5.61
CA ARG A 16 -11.46 5.35 6.42
C ARG A 16 -10.80 6.54 7.09
N ALA A 17 -9.53 6.40 7.46
CA ALA A 17 -8.75 7.43 8.14
C ALA A 17 -7.95 8.31 7.18
N ALA A 18 -7.79 7.91 5.91
CA ALA A 18 -6.92 8.60 4.96
C ALA A 18 -7.17 10.11 4.89
N SER A 19 -8.45 10.52 4.86
CA SER A 19 -8.80 11.93 4.84
C SER A 19 -8.37 12.68 6.11
N GLN A 20 -8.53 12.05 7.28
CA GLN A 20 -8.13 12.62 8.58
C GLN A 20 -6.61 12.67 8.69
N LEU A 21 -5.91 11.59 8.31
CA LEU A 21 -4.45 11.53 8.33
C LEU A 21 -3.84 12.61 7.43
N VAL A 22 -4.30 12.72 6.18
CA VAL A 22 -3.80 13.74 5.25
C VAL A 22 -4.11 15.17 5.73
N SER A 23 -5.22 15.39 6.46
CA SER A 23 -5.51 16.69 7.06
C SER A 23 -4.59 17.07 8.24
N ALA A 24 -3.89 16.09 8.80
CA ALA A 24 -2.90 16.30 9.87
C ALA A 24 -1.45 16.44 9.33
N PHE A 25 -1.25 16.36 8.01
CA PHE A 25 0.06 16.55 7.41
C PHE A 25 0.48 18.02 7.46
N PRO A 26 1.78 18.33 7.41
CA PRO A 26 2.26 19.70 7.29
C PRO A 26 1.65 20.43 6.07
N ASN A 27 1.51 21.75 6.18
CA ASN A 27 0.97 22.54 5.08
C ASN A 27 1.94 22.68 3.90
N GLU A 28 3.25 22.65 4.17
CA GLU A 28 4.29 22.80 3.17
C GLU A 28 5.02 21.49 2.97
N ILE A 29 4.67 20.80 1.90
CA ILE A 29 5.31 19.53 1.48
C ILE A 29 5.82 19.72 0.06
N SER A 30 7.12 19.53 -0.14
CA SER A 30 7.75 19.58 -1.47
C SER A 30 7.76 18.21 -2.17
N GLU A 31 7.78 17.12 -1.40
CA GLU A 31 7.73 15.74 -1.86
C GLU A 31 7.05 14.85 -0.82
N PHE A 32 6.14 14.00 -1.24
CA PHE A 32 5.49 13.00 -0.38
C PHE A 32 6.03 11.61 -0.65
N ARG A 33 6.35 10.87 0.41
CA ARG A 33 6.81 9.47 0.31
C ARG A 33 5.97 8.54 1.18
N GLU A 34 5.64 7.36 0.64
CA GLU A 34 4.95 6.27 1.36
C GLU A 34 5.69 4.94 1.14
N PRO A 35 6.68 4.60 2.01
CA PRO A 35 7.52 3.39 1.89
C PRO A 35 6.78 2.06 2.05
N PHE A 36 5.61 2.06 2.71
CA PHE A 36 4.75 0.90 2.95
C PHE A 36 3.38 1.15 2.31
N LEU A 37 3.33 1.14 0.97
CA LEU A 37 2.16 1.59 0.20
C LEU A 37 0.90 0.78 0.49
N GLY A 38 1.00 -0.55 0.56
CA GLY A 38 -0.15 -1.42 0.73
C GLY A 38 -1.27 -1.12 -0.26
N GLY A 39 -2.47 -0.86 0.27
CA GLY A 39 -3.64 -0.47 -0.54
C GLY A 39 -3.61 0.96 -1.11
N GLY A 40 -2.59 1.76 -0.82
CA GLY A 40 -2.36 3.10 -1.38
C GLY A 40 -3.40 4.16 -0.99
N SER A 41 -4.15 3.95 0.09
CA SER A 41 -5.28 4.84 0.41
C SER A 41 -4.84 6.24 0.85
N VAL A 42 -3.68 6.37 1.50
CA VAL A 42 -3.13 7.65 1.97
C VAL A 42 -2.49 8.39 0.80
N ALA A 43 -1.64 7.74 0.00
CA ALA A 43 -1.06 8.35 -1.21
C ALA A 43 -2.13 8.82 -2.21
N ILE A 44 -3.21 8.04 -2.42
CA ILE A 44 -4.35 8.42 -3.26
C ILE A 44 -5.02 9.69 -2.72
N GLU A 45 -5.31 9.74 -1.41
CA GLU A 45 -5.96 10.90 -0.81
C GLU A 45 -5.04 12.12 -0.86
N PHE A 46 -3.75 11.94 -0.61
CA PHE A 46 -2.74 13.01 -0.74
C PHE A 46 -2.68 13.56 -2.16
N THR A 47 -2.52 12.69 -3.17
CA THR A 47 -2.44 13.07 -4.59
C THR A 47 -3.69 13.82 -5.06
N LYS A 48 -4.88 13.43 -4.59
CA LYS A 48 -6.13 14.14 -4.91
C LYS A 48 -6.17 15.57 -4.41
N ARG A 49 -5.55 15.84 -3.26
CA ARG A 49 -5.51 17.18 -2.66
C ARG A 49 -4.35 18.00 -3.18
N ASN A 50 -3.27 17.34 -3.58
CA ASN A 50 -2.00 17.97 -3.96
C ASN A 50 -1.50 17.37 -5.30
N PRO A 51 -2.19 17.63 -6.43
CA PRO A 51 -1.92 16.96 -7.70
C PRO A 51 -0.55 17.30 -8.31
N ASP A 52 0.04 18.41 -7.90
CA ASP A 52 1.31 18.92 -8.43
C ASP A 52 2.52 18.56 -7.58
N ILE A 53 2.31 17.98 -6.38
CA ILE A 53 3.41 17.54 -5.52
C ILE A 53 3.89 16.17 -5.97
N PRO A 54 5.23 15.99 -6.15
CA PRO A 54 5.83 14.70 -6.45
C PRO A 54 5.49 13.66 -5.36
N VAL A 55 5.17 12.45 -5.81
CA VAL A 55 4.81 11.32 -4.94
C VAL A 55 5.70 10.13 -5.24
N TRP A 56 6.45 9.67 -4.24
CA TRP A 56 7.25 8.45 -4.34
C TRP A 56 6.70 7.40 -3.38
N VAL A 57 6.19 6.31 -3.96
CA VAL A 57 5.61 5.18 -3.22
C VAL A 57 6.44 3.92 -3.41
N ASN A 58 6.40 3.06 -2.40
CA ASN A 58 7.15 1.81 -2.39
C ASN A 58 6.39 0.73 -1.64
N ASP A 59 6.61 -0.51 -2.01
CA ASP A 59 6.25 -1.65 -1.17
C ASP A 59 7.24 -2.80 -1.40
N LYS A 60 7.51 -3.57 -0.35
CA LYS A 60 8.39 -4.73 -0.42
C LYS A 60 7.73 -5.92 -1.12
N TYR A 61 6.40 -5.97 -1.16
CA TYR A 61 5.65 -7.06 -1.77
C TYR A 61 5.60 -6.91 -3.29
N TYR A 62 6.36 -7.74 -3.99
CA TYR A 62 6.59 -7.66 -5.44
C TYR A 62 5.30 -7.60 -6.26
N TYR A 63 4.35 -8.53 -6.08
CA TYR A 63 3.12 -8.56 -6.89
C TYR A 63 2.21 -7.35 -6.64
N LEU A 64 2.22 -6.81 -5.43
CA LEU A 64 1.53 -5.58 -5.11
C LEU A 64 2.14 -4.38 -5.85
N THR A 65 3.47 -4.29 -5.85
CA THR A 65 4.18 -3.22 -6.58
C THR A 65 3.98 -3.35 -8.08
N THR A 66 4.08 -4.58 -8.63
CA THR A 66 3.78 -4.86 -10.03
C THR A 66 2.35 -4.44 -10.40
N PHE A 67 1.37 -4.72 -9.54
CA PHE A 67 -0.01 -4.25 -9.75
C PHE A 67 -0.08 -2.72 -9.88
N TRP A 68 0.55 -1.98 -8.96
CA TRP A 68 0.54 -0.51 -9.00
C TRP A 68 1.25 0.06 -10.23
N GLN A 69 2.39 -0.52 -10.62
CA GLN A 69 3.13 -0.13 -11.83
C GLN A 69 2.32 -0.39 -13.10
N GLN A 70 1.69 -1.55 -13.22
CA GLN A 70 0.87 -1.88 -14.38
C GLN A 70 -0.44 -1.08 -14.39
N LEU A 71 -1.05 -0.79 -13.25
CA LEU A 71 -2.19 0.11 -13.17
C LEU A 71 -1.84 1.52 -13.65
N GLN A 72 -0.63 2.01 -13.35
CA GLN A 72 -0.13 3.30 -13.82
C GLN A 72 0.04 3.33 -15.34
N CYS A 73 0.61 2.28 -15.92
CA CYS A 73 0.92 2.25 -17.36
C CYS A 73 -0.26 1.82 -18.22
N ALA A 74 -1.06 0.85 -17.75
CA ALA A 74 -2.00 0.08 -18.57
C ALA A 74 -3.36 -0.12 -17.88
N GLY A 75 -3.83 0.82 -17.08
CA GLY A 75 -5.08 0.70 -16.31
C GLY A 75 -6.32 0.53 -17.17
N GLU A 76 -6.37 1.13 -18.36
CA GLU A 76 -7.45 0.92 -19.34
C GLU A 76 -7.46 -0.51 -19.87
N GLN A 77 -6.29 -1.03 -20.30
CA GLN A 77 -6.14 -2.41 -20.79
C GLN A 77 -6.45 -3.44 -19.69
N MET A 78 -6.03 -3.16 -18.44
CA MET A 78 -6.38 -4.00 -17.28
C MET A 78 -7.91 -4.06 -17.08
N ALA A 79 -8.61 -2.93 -17.23
CA ALA A 79 -10.06 -2.89 -17.09
C ALA A 79 -10.76 -3.70 -18.19
N GLU A 80 -10.28 -3.63 -19.43
CA GLU A 80 -10.80 -4.41 -20.57
C GLU A 80 -10.63 -5.91 -20.31
N GLU A 81 -9.45 -6.37 -19.95
CA GLU A 81 -9.17 -7.78 -19.71
C GLU A 81 -9.95 -8.33 -18.51
N LEU A 82 -9.97 -7.59 -17.40
CA LEU A 82 -10.75 -7.97 -16.22
C LEU A 82 -12.25 -8.04 -16.50
N THR A 83 -12.76 -7.18 -17.40
CA THR A 83 -14.15 -7.25 -17.86
C THR A 83 -14.43 -8.52 -18.64
N VAL A 84 -13.51 -8.94 -19.53
CA VAL A 84 -13.62 -10.22 -20.25
C VAL A 84 -13.58 -11.39 -19.28
N LEU A 85 -12.60 -11.43 -18.37
CA LEU A 85 -12.47 -12.47 -17.36
C LEU A 85 -13.75 -12.57 -16.50
N LYS A 86 -14.28 -11.45 -16.03
CA LYS A 86 -15.51 -11.42 -15.24
C LYS A 86 -16.72 -11.97 -15.99
N ARG A 87 -16.81 -11.70 -17.28
CA ARG A 87 -17.90 -12.20 -18.14
C ARG A 87 -17.79 -13.70 -18.40
N VAL A 88 -16.57 -14.21 -18.65
CA VAL A 88 -16.31 -15.63 -18.90
C VAL A 88 -16.48 -16.47 -17.64
N TYR A 89 -15.93 -15.98 -16.52
CA TYR A 89 -15.93 -16.66 -15.23
C TYR A 89 -17.07 -16.14 -14.32
N ASN A 90 -18.31 -16.21 -14.83
CA ASN A 90 -19.49 -15.57 -14.26
C ASN A 90 -20.29 -16.43 -13.26
N THR A 91 -19.89 -17.68 -13.03
CA THR A 91 -20.47 -18.56 -12.00
C THR A 91 -19.49 -18.73 -10.84
N GLU A 92 -19.98 -19.26 -9.71
CA GLU A 92 -19.14 -19.52 -8.54
C GLU A 92 -17.98 -20.47 -8.85
N ASP A 93 -18.27 -21.61 -9.50
CA ASP A 93 -17.27 -22.62 -9.83
C ASP A 93 -16.21 -22.06 -10.79
N LYS A 94 -16.63 -21.32 -11.81
CA LYS A 94 -15.72 -20.65 -12.73
C LYS A 94 -14.90 -19.56 -12.03
N ALA A 95 -15.50 -18.76 -11.15
CA ALA A 95 -14.75 -17.75 -10.40
C ALA A 95 -13.70 -18.39 -9.47
N LYS A 96 -14.01 -19.55 -8.89
CA LYS A 96 -13.06 -20.34 -8.11
C LYS A 96 -11.94 -20.91 -8.98
N GLU A 97 -12.27 -21.41 -10.16
CA GLU A 97 -11.31 -21.86 -11.17
C GLU A 97 -10.34 -20.72 -11.54
N LEU A 98 -10.87 -19.54 -11.91
CA LEU A 98 -10.06 -18.37 -12.22
C LEU A 98 -9.13 -17.97 -11.07
N PHE A 99 -9.63 -17.98 -9.83
CA PHE A 99 -8.84 -17.69 -8.64
C PHE A 99 -7.70 -18.70 -8.45
N ASN A 100 -7.96 -19.99 -8.60
CA ASN A 100 -6.96 -21.04 -8.47
C ASN A 100 -5.91 -20.94 -9.59
N ASN A 101 -6.34 -20.75 -10.83
CA ASN A 101 -5.44 -20.52 -11.97
C ASN A 101 -4.54 -19.30 -11.73
N ALA A 102 -5.11 -18.19 -11.26
CA ALA A 102 -4.33 -17.01 -10.94
C ALA A 102 -3.25 -17.31 -9.90
N LYS A 103 -3.60 -18.06 -8.85
CA LYS A 103 -2.69 -18.45 -7.77
C LYS A 103 -1.55 -19.35 -8.23
N ASP A 104 -1.83 -20.30 -9.12
CA ASP A 104 -0.87 -21.30 -9.61
C ASP A 104 0.05 -20.73 -10.69
N MET A 105 -0.41 -19.73 -11.42
CA MET A 105 0.28 -19.21 -12.59
C MET A 105 1.01 -17.88 -12.38
N ILE A 106 0.64 -17.08 -11.36
CA ILE A 106 1.14 -15.70 -11.21
C ILE A 106 2.68 -15.58 -11.27
N SER A 107 3.40 -16.55 -10.71
CA SER A 107 4.87 -16.52 -10.70
C SER A 107 5.53 -16.83 -12.05
N LYS A 108 4.74 -17.26 -13.03
CA LYS A 108 5.22 -17.70 -14.34
C LYS A 108 4.82 -16.73 -15.47
N LEU A 109 4.11 -15.67 -15.13
CA LEU A 109 3.53 -14.73 -16.08
C LEU A 109 4.34 -13.44 -16.19
N GLU A 110 4.15 -12.73 -17.28
CA GLU A 110 4.70 -11.40 -17.50
C GLU A 110 4.01 -10.37 -16.57
N PRO A 111 4.65 -9.24 -16.27
CA PRO A 111 4.19 -8.27 -15.27
C PRO A 111 2.74 -7.81 -15.45
N PHE A 112 2.28 -7.59 -16.67
CA PHE A 112 0.90 -7.17 -16.92
C PHE A 112 -0.10 -8.25 -16.48
N GLN A 113 0.13 -9.49 -16.88
CA GLN A 113 -0.72 -10.62 -16.49
C GLN A 113 -0.64 -10.91 -14.99
N GLN A 114 0.54 -10.72 -14.38
CA GLN A 114 0.68 -10.78 -12.92
C GLN A 114 -0.23 -9.77 -12.23
N ALA A 115 -0.30 -8.54 -12.73
CA ALA A 115 -1.13 -7.48 -12.17
C ALA A 115 -2.63 -7.79 -12.31
N VAL A 116 -3.06 -8.30 -13.46
CA VAL A 116 -4.44 -8.75 -13.70
C VAL A 116 -4.82 -9.87 -12.71
N TYR A 117 -3.98 -10.89 -12.59
CA TYR A 117 -4.22 -12.03 -11.70
C TYR A 117 -4.12 -11.64 -10.21
N PHE A 118 -3.22 -10.74 -9.86
CA PHE A 118 -3.17 -10.17 -8.51
C PHE A 118 -4.48 -9.48 -8.15
N TYR A 119 -5.04 -8.69 -9.06
CA TYR A 119 -6.35 -8.05 -8.84
C TYR A 119 -7.47 -9.08 -8.65
N VAL A 120 -7.52 -10.12 -9.49
CA VAL A 120 -8.50 -11.22 -9.33
C VAL A 120 -8.37 -11.87 -7.96
N MET A 121 -7.15 -12.26 -7.57
CA MET A 121 -6.92 -12.88 -6.26
C MET A 121 -7.30 -11.95 -5.12
N ASN A 122 -6.92 -10.68 -5.18
CA ASN A 122 -7.28 -9.70 -4.17
C ASN A 122 -8.80 -9.53 -4.01
N LYS A 123 -9.53 -9.55 -5.13
CA LYS A 123 -11.00 -9.36 -5.11
C LYS A 123 -11.77 -10.61 -4.75
N CYS A 124 -11.26 -11.79 -5.08
CA CYS A 124 -11.94 -13.07 -4.87
C CYS A 124 -11.50 -13.82 -3.61
N SER A 125 -10.49 -13.32 -2.88
CA SER A 125 -9.99 -13.97 -1.67
C SER A 125 -10.72 -13.54 -0.40
N PHE A 126 -10.62 -14.37 0.63
CA PHE A 126 -11.00 -13.97 1.98
C PHE A 126 -10.08 -12.82 2.44
N SER A 127 -10.66 -11.73 2.94
CA SER A 127 -9.95 -10.54 3.44
C SER A 127 -8.96 -9.84 2.49
N GLY A 128 -8.86 -10.25 1.21
CA GLY A 128 -7.93 -9.64 0.26
C GLY A 128 -6.46 -10.10 0.41
N LEU A 129 -6.22 -11.23 1.08
CA LEU A 129 -4.88 -11.75 1.41
C LEU A 129 -4.17 -12.45 0.23
N THR A 130 -4.68 -12.32 -1.00
CA THR A 130 -4.10 -12.84 -2.24
C THR A 130 -3.64 -14.31 -2.16
N GLU A 131 -2.34 -14.61 -2.39
CA GLU A 131 -1.80 -15.98 -2.45
C GLU A 131 -1.92 -16.73 -1.12
N ASN A 132 -1.94 -16.03 0.01
CA ASN A 132 -2.04 -16.64 1.34
C ASN A 132 -3.48 -16.93 1.77
N SER A 133 -4.44 -16.70 0.89
CA SER A 133 -5.85 -16.86 1.19
C SER A 133 -6.50 -17.99 0.40
N SER A 134 -7.69 -18.34 0.83
CA SER A 134 -8.62 -19.20 0.09
C SER A 134 -9.62 -18.35 -0.71
N PHE A 135 -10.21 -18.96 -1.73
CA PHE A 135 -11.33 -18.39 -2.46
C PHE A 135 -12.50 -18.09 -1.51
N SER A 136 -13.16 -16.97 -1.74
CA SER A 136 -14.37 -16.58 -1.04
C SER A 136 -15.48 -16.28 -2.03
N LYS A 137 -16.54 -17.10 -2.03
CA LYS A 137 -17.76 -16.89 -2.84
C LYS A 137 -18.32 -15.49 -2.64
N GLN A 138 -18.52 -15.08 -1.39
CA GLN A 138 -19.04 -13.75 -1.09
C GLN A 138 -18.13 -12.64 -1.66
N ALA A 139 -16.82 -12.79 -1.54
CA ALA A 139 -15.88 -11.81 -2.07
C ALA A 139 -15.89 -11.75 -3.59
N SER A 140 -15.97 -12.89 -4.29
CA SER A 140 -16.00 -12.93 -5.76
C SER A 140 -17.24 -12.23 -6.33
N VAL A 141 -18.36 -12.28 -5.63
CA VAL A 141 -19.59 -11.59 -6.05
C VAL A 141 -19.56 -10.10 -5.69
N SER A 142 -19.18 -9.78 -4.45
CA SER A 142 -19.32 -8.41 -3.94
C SER A 142 -18.14 -7.50 -4.28
N ASN A 143 -16.92 -8.04 -4.37
CA ASN A 143 -15.70 -7.24 -4.53
C ASN A 143 -15.10 -7.32 -5.94
N PHE A 144 -15.19 -8.46 -6.64
CA PHE A 144 -14.85 -8.56 -8.06
C PHE A 144 -16.03 -8.02 -8.89
N SER A 145 -16.25 -6.72 -8.82
CA SER A 145 -17.43 -6.05 -9.41
C SER A 145 -17.06 -5.24 -10.65
N GLN A 146 -17.97 -5.16 -11.64
CA GLN A 146 -17.76 -4.33 -12.83
C GLN A 146 -17.50 -2.88 -12.43
N ARG A 147 -18.26 -2.34 -11.49
CA ARG A 147 -18.06 -0.97 -10.98
C ARG A 147 -16.64 -0.73 -10.43
N GLY A 148 -16.01 -1.76 -9.84
CA GLY A 148 -14.63 -1.66 -9.37
C GLY A 148 -13.62 -1.66 -10.52
N ILE A 149 -13.88 -2.49 -11.53
CA ILE A 149 -13.07 -2.59 -12.75
C ILE A 149 -13.13 -1.29 -13.56
N ASP A 150 -14.31 -0.74 -13.77
CA ASP A 150 -14.55 0.50 -14.53
C ASP A 150 -13.82 1.73 -13.95
N LYS A 151 -13.36 1.66 -12.71
CA LYS A 151 -12.59 2.74 -12.07
C LYS A 151 -11.07 2.66 -12.31
N LEU A 152 -10.56 1.56 -12.84
CA LEU A 152 -9.10 1.40 -13.03
C LEU A 152 -8.51 2.49 -13.94
N PRO A 153 -9.16 2.91 -15.05
CA PRO A 153 -8.69 4.04 -15.85
C PRO A 153 -8.60 5.37 -15.07
N ASP A 154 -9.50 5.58 -14.11
CA ASP A 154 -9.45 6.80 -13.27
C ASP A 154 -8.28 6.76 -12.29
N TYR A 155 -7.94 5.58 -11.75
CA TYR A 155 -6.73 5.41 -10.95
C TYR A 155 -5.47 5.61 -11.80
N GLN A 156 -5.41 5.07 -13.02
CA GLN A 156 -4.30 5.31 -13.95
C GLN A 156 -4.04 6.80 -14.13
N LYS A 157 -5.08 7.60 -14.39
CA LYS A 157 -4.98 9.05 -14.55
C LYS A 157 -4.49 9.74 -13.28
N LEU A 158 -4.98 9.29 -12.12
CA LEU A 158 -4.63 9.89 -10.83
C LEU A 158 -3.16 9.66 -10.47
N ILE A 159 -2.66 8.45 -10.68
CA ILE A 159 -1.31 8.05 -10.24
C ILE A 159 -0.23 8.20 -11.33
N LYS A 160 -0.54 8.84 -12.45
CA LYS A 160 0.34 8.95 -13.64
C LYS A 160 1.73 9.47 -13.34
N ASN A 161 1.86 10.34 -12.33
CA ASN A 161 3.11 10.98 -11.94
C ASN A 161 3.76 10.32 -10.70
N TRP A 162 3.23 9.20 -10.19
CA TRP A 162 3.86 8.51 -9.08
C TRP A 162 5.17 7.85 -9.51
N ARG A 163 6.18 7.97 -8.67
CA ARG A 163 7.34 7.07 -8.72
C ARG A 163 7.02 5.84 -7.88
N ILE A 164 7.02 4.65 -8.49
CA ILE A 164 6.62 3.39 -7.83
C ILE A 164 7.80 2.43 -7.82
N THR A 165 8.25 2.02 -6.64
CA THR A 165 9.44 1.18 -6.45
C THR A 165 9.14 -0.07 -5.62
N ASN A 166 9.93 -1.13 -5.84
CA ASN A 166 9.94 -2.36 -5.04
C ASN A 166 11.30 -2.51 -4.35
N LYS A 167 11.53 -1.69 -3.35
CA LYS A 167 12.81 -1.60 -2.64
C LYS A 167 12.60 -1.83 -1.14
N ASP A 168 13.71 -1.82 -0.40
CA ASP A 168 13.64 -1.71 1.06
C ASP A 168 13.14 -0.31 1.46
N TYR A 169 12.35 -0.22 2.53
CA TYR A 169 11.76 1.04 2.99
C TYR A 169 12.81 2.11 3.30
N ARG A 170 14.02 1.70 3.72
CA ARG A 170 15.13 2.59 4.03
C ARG A 170 15.54 3.48 2.88
N VAL A 171 15.37 3.00 1.66
CA VAL A 171 15.67 3.79 0.44
C VAL A 171 14.85 5.07 0.41
N LEU A 172 13.55 5.01 0.72
CA LEU A 172 12.68 6.18 0.72
C LEU A 172 12.82 7.02 2.00
N LEU A 173 13.10 6.34 3.11
CA LEU A 173 13.21 6.98 4.42
C LEU A 173 14.50 7.79 4.56
N LEU A 174 15.62 7.25 4.06
CA LEU A 174 16.97 7.79 4.26
C LEU A 174 17.54 8.47 3.00
N ALA A 175 16.84 8.49 1.88
CA ALA A 175 17.29 9.14 0.65
C ALA A 175 17.49 10.64 0.90
N VAL A 176 18.72 11.00 1.23
CA VAL A 176 19.25 12.36 1.26
C VAL A 176 20.14 12.44 0.01
N GLY A 177 19.78 13.30 -0.93
CA GLY A 177 20.40 13.45 -2.25
C GLY A 177 21.74 12.76 -2.52
N HIS A 178 21.86 12.11 -3.64
CA HIS A 178 23.05 11.59 -4.35
C HIS A 178 23.86 10.42 -3.79
N ASP A 179 23.74 9.97 -2.52
CA ASP A 179 24.63 8.93 -1.98
C ASP A 179 23.98 7.55 -1.75
N ALA A 180 22.80 7.31 -2.28
CA ALA A 180 22.18 5.99 -2.20
C ALA A 180 22.59 5.13 -3.39
N ASP A 181 23.44 4.13 -3.12
CA ASP A 181 23.87 3.00 -3.96
C ASP A 181 23.75 3.14 -5.48
N SER A 182 24.86 2.96 -6.19
CA SER A 182 25.05 3.05 -7.63
C SER A 182 24.08 2.23 -8.53
N GLU A 183 23.20 1.42 -7.98
CA GLU A 183 22.09 0.76 -8.68
C GLU A 183 20.83 1.65 -8.80
N LEU A 184 20.79 2.78 -8.10
CA LEU A 184 19.70 3.77 -8.12
C LEU A 184 19.81 4.81 -9.24
N ASP A 185 20.98 4.95 -9.86
CA ASP A 185 21.30 6.04 -10.80
C ASP A 185 20.56 6.01 -12.14
N TYR A 186 19.87 4.93 -12.49
CA TYR A 186 19.20 4.82 -13.80
C TYR A 186 17.83 5.53 -13.89
N TRP A 187 17.26 6.02 -12.79
CA TRP A 187 15.88 6.58 -12.77
C TRP A 187 15.71 7.87 -11.95
N LEU A 188 16.79 8.50 -11.53
CA LEU A 188 16.70 9.81 -10.89
C LEU A 188 16.54 10.88 -11.97
N PRO A 189 15.57 11.80 -11.88
CA PRO A 189 15.61 13.00 -12.69
C PRO A 189 16.90 13.76 -12.37
N GLU A 190 17.54 14.33 -13.38
CA GLU A 190 18.83 15.04 -13.30
C GLU A 190 18.85 16.28 -12.37
N THR A 191 17.73 16.60 -11.76
CA THR A 191 17.62 17.69 -10.79
C THR A 191 17.41 17.13 -9.38
N PRO A 192 18.33 17.39 -8.45
CA PRO A 192 18.07 17.13 -7.04
C PRO A 192 16.86 17.98 -6.62
N PHE A 193 15.77 17.34 -6.18
CA PHE A 193 14.71 18.09 -5.51
C PHE A 193 15.32 18.78 -4.30
N PRO A 194 15.08 20.08 -4.06
CA PRO A 194 15.52 20.73 -2.86
C PRO A 194 14.78 20.09 -1.67
N HIS A 195 15.50 19.30 -0.90
CA HIS A 195 14.98 18.41 0.15
C HIS A 195 14.52 19.10 1.44
N SER A 196 14.22 20.39 1.43
CA SER A 196 13.90 21.12 2.66
C SER A 196 12.57 20.71 3.32
N ASN A 197 11.59 20.13 2.57
CA ASN A 197 10.25 19.81 3.08
C ASN A 197 9.73 18.46 2.56
N CYS A 198 10.58 17.42 2.52
CA CYS A 198 10.14 16.06 2.24
C CYS A 198 9.33 15.51 3.43
N PHE A 199 8.16 14.96 3.14
CA PHE A 199 7.31 14.34 4.14
C PHE A 199 7.13 12.85 3.87
N VAL A 200 7.41 12.00 4.85
CA VAL A 200 7.33 10.55 4.75
C VAL A 200 6.23 10.01 5.66
N PHE A 201 5.23 9.38 5.07
CA PHE A 201 4.20 8.64 5.79
C PHE A 201 4.58 7.17 5.89
N LEU A 202 4.60 6.63 7.12
CA LEU A 202 5.05 5.28 7.44
C LEU A 202 3.92 4.49 8.11
N ASP A 203 3.48 3.42 7.48
CA ASP A 203 2.50 2.46 8.01
C ASP A 203 3.10 1.04 7.99
N PRO A 204 4.14 0.78 8.82
CA PRO A 204 4.86 -0.49 8.82
C PRO A 204 3.99 -1.65 9.30
N PRO A 205 4.42 -2.93 9.11
CA PRO A 205 3.82 -4.07 9.77
C PRO A 205 3.74 -3.86 11.27
N TYR A 206 2.56 -4.08 11.86
CA TYR A 206 2.34 -3.84 13.30
C TYR A 206 2.96 -4.95 14.16
N ASP A 207 3.39 -4.60 15.37
CA ASP A 207 3.84 -5.54 16.40
C ASP A 207 2.64 -6.25 17.04
N ILE A 208 2.05 -7.19 16.28
CA ILE A 208 0.90 -8.01 16.71
C ILE A 208 1.21 -9.49 16.53
N LYS A 209 0.50 -10.34 17.27
CA LYS A 209 0.69 -11.80 17.21
C LYS A 209 0.19 -12.45 15.91
N ASP A 210 -0.63 -11.74 15.12
CA ASP A 210 -1.27 -12.27 13.92
C ASP A 210 -0.45 -12.01 12.66
N PHE A 211 -0.42 -13.00 11.76
CA PHE A 211 0.43 -13.01 10.56
C PHE A 211 -0.40 -12.61 9.33
N LEU A 212 -0.37 -11.34 8.95
CA LEU A 212 -1.25 -10.81 7.91
C LEU A 212 -0.57 -10.60 6.54
N TYR A 213 0.76 -10.49 6.45
CA TYR A 213 1.46 -10.05 5.24
C TYR A 213 2.58 -11.00 4.79
N GLY A 214 2.83 -11.06 3.47
CA GLY A 214 3.90 -11.83 2.84
C GLY A 214 3.49 -13.22 2.37
N ASN A 215 4.43 -13.94 1.72
CA ASN A 215 4.26 -15.30 1.20
C ASN A 215 3.89 -16.31 2.29
N LYS A 216 3.60 -17.56 1.90
CA LYS A 216 3.17 -18.65 2.80
C LYS A 216 3.80 -18.55 4.21
N GLY A 217 3.00 -18.15 5.20
CA GLY A 217 3.42 -18.03 6.59
C GLY A 217 3.70 -16.60 7.11
N GLY A 218 3.36 -15.54 6.35
CA GLY A 218 3.47 -14.14 6.83
C GLY A 218 4.91 -13.65 6.97
N THR A 219 5.80 -14.02 6.05
CA THR A 219 7.25 -13.78 6.14
C THR A 219 7.62 -12.31 6.25
N LEU A 220 6.89 -11.41 5.57
CA LEU A 220 7.12 -9.96 5.64
C LEU A 220 6.70 -9.36 6.99
N HIS A 221 5.82 -10.01 7.71
CA HIS A 221 5.37 -9.57 9.03
C HIS A 221 6.24 -10.15 10.16
N LYS A 222 6.55 -11.45 10.12
CA LYS A 222 7.36 -12.13 11.14
C LYS A 222 8.80 -11.64 11.24
N GLY A 223 9.35 -11.15 10.13
CA GLY A 223 10.75 -10.70 10.05
C GLY A 223 10.94 -9.20 10.16
N PHE A 224 9.88 -8.41 10.45
CA PHE A 224 10.04 -6.97 10.55
C PHE A 224 10.72 -6.58 11.86
N ASP A 225 11.90 -5.98 11.75
CA ASP A 225 12.70 -5.54 12.88
C ASP A 225 12.26 -4.15 13.33
N HIS A 226 11.40 -4.10 14.36
CA HIS A 226 10.85 -2.87 14.90
C HIS A 226 11.89 -1.98 15.56
N ILE A 227 12.98 -2.56 16.11
CA ILE A 227 14.07 -1.82 16.74
C ILE A 227 14.86 -1.10 15.64
N ASN A 228 15.35 -1.83 14.66
CA ASN A 228 16.06 -1.25 13.51
C ASN A 228 15.21 -0.23 12.76
N PHE A 229 13.90 -0.47 12.65
CA PHE A 229 12.97 0.50 12.05
C PHE A 229 12.94 1.82 12.84
N ALA A 230 12.81 1.75 14.16
CA ALA A 230 12.83 2.94 15.02
C ALA A 230 14.15 3.69 14.93
N ASP A 231 15.29 2.98 14.91
CA ASP A 231 16.62 3.57 14.76
C ASP A 231 16.75 4.29 13.40
N ASN A 232 16.29 3.69 12.31
CA ASN A 232 16.29 4.34 10.99
C ASN A 232 15.37 5.58 10.97
N CYS A 233 14.22 5.54 11.65
CA CYS A 233 13.36 6.73 11.77
C CYS A 233 14.05 7.87 12.54
N LYS A 234 14.83 7.56 13.59
CA LYS A 234 15.60 8.55 14.35
C LYS A 234 16.73 9.17 13.52
N LEU A 235 17.34 8.40 12.62
CA LEU A 235 18.39 8.86 11.72
C LEU A 235 17.86 9.72 10.57
N SER A 236 16.58 9.59 10.22
CA SER A 236 16.01 10.35 9.11
C SER A 236 15.94 11.84 9.42
N THR A 237 16.32 12.67 8.46
CA THR A 237 16.20 14.13 8.52
C THR A 237 14.87 14.65 7.96
N ASN A 238 14.05 13.77 7.40
CA ASN A 238 12.75 14.10 6.83
C ASN A 238 11.68 14.31 7.92
N ASN A 239 10.63 15.03 7.59
CA ASN A 239 9.42 15.07 8.42
C ASN A 239 8.69 13.75 8.33
N LEU A 240 8.39 13.12 9.47
CA LEU A 240 7.81 11.77 9.52
C LEU A 240 6.44 11.78 10.20
N MET A 241 5.50 11.02 9.64
CA MET A 241 4.32 10.55 10.37
C MET A 241 4.28 9.02 10.32
N ILE A 242 4.23 8.41 11.50
CA ILE A 242 4.25 6.95 11.66
C ILE A 242 2.93 6.51 12.31
N THR A 243 2.23 5.56 11.69
CA THR A 243 1.08 4.90 12.31
C THR A 243 1.49 3.53 12.84
N TYR A 244 1.12 3.23 14.09
CA TYR A 244 1.49 1.97 14.75
C TYR A 244 0.39 1.49 15.67
N ASN A 245 0.42 0.20 16.09
CA ASN A 245 -0.42 -0.25 17.21
C ASN A 245 0.19 0.22 18.53
N SER A 246 -0.65 0.72 19.45
CA SER A 246 -0.20 1.14 20.77
C SER A 246 0.16 -0.06 21.64
N ASN A 247 1.42 -0.14 22.06
CA ASN A 247 1.91 -1.00 23.15
C ASN A 247 3.13 -0.36 23.79
N GLU A 248 3.47 -0.77 25.01
CA GLU A 248 4.58 -0.20 25.80
C GLU A 248 5.92 -0.23 25.04
N LYS A 249 6.21 -1.34 24.32
CA LYS A 249 7.43 -1.49 23.54
C LYS A 249 7.53 -0.43 22.44
N ILE A 250 6.46 -0.23 21.66
CA ILE A 250 6.43 0.78 20.58
C ILE A 250 6.51 2.19 21.16
N GLN A 251 5.79 2.48 22.24
CA GLN A 251 5.88 3.78 22.92
C GLN A 251 7.30 4.08 23.38
N GLN A 252 8.03 3.10 23.92
CA GLN A 252 9.42 3.25 24.33
C GLN A 252 10.36 3.45 23.14
N LEU A 253 10.22 2.67 22.07
CA LEU A 253 11.06 2.78 20.87
C LEU A 253 10.99 4.17 20.23
N PHE A 254 9.84 4.83 20.31
CA PHE A 254 9.57 6.14 19.73
C PHE A 254 9.41 7.26 20.79
N SER A 255 9.98 7.08 21.99
CA SER A 255 9.88 8.06 23.08
C SER A 255 10.39 9.46 22.74
N ASP A 256 11.30 9.58 21.77
CA ASP A 256 11.85 10.84 21.28
C ASP A 256 10.94 11.56 20.27
N PHE A 257 9.79 10.96 19.93
CA PHE A 257 8.82 11.52 18.98
C PHE A 257 7.56 12.01 19.70
N ASN A 258 6.89 13.01 19.12
CA ASN A 258 5.57 13.41 19.57
C ASN A 258 4.57 12.29 19.32
N GLN A 259 3.91 11.79 20.35
CA GLN A 259 2.96 10.68 20.25
C GLN A 259 1.54 11.17 20.52
N THR A 260 0.62 10.79 19.63
CA THR A 260 -0.83 11.07 19.80
C THR A 260 -1.62 9.80 19.55
N GLU A 261 -2.50 9.45 20.46
CA GLU A 261 -3.42 8.32 20.31
C GLU A 261 -4.70 8.75 19.61
N PHE A 262 -5.18 7.95 18.67
CA PHE A 262 -6.49 8.12 18.05
C PHE A 262 -7.14 6.77 17.72
N ASP A 263 -8.46 6.72 17.78
CA ASP A 263 -9.21 5.51 17.50
C ASP A 263 -9.42 5.29 16.01
N LEU A 264 -9.02 4.12 15.51
CA LEU A 264 -9.34 3.65 14.17
C LEU A 264 -10.22 2.40 14.21
N THR A 265 -11.42 2.51 13.66
CA THR A 265 -12.29 1.35 13.50
C THR A 265 -11.94 0.60 12.21
N TYR A 266 -11.40 -0.60 12.32
CA TYR A 266 -11.19 -1.52 11.21
C TYR A 266 -12.44 -2.35 10.92
N THR A 267 -12.83 -2.48 9.64
CA THR A 267 -14.01 -3.25 9.22
C THR A 267 -13.75 -4.69 8.81
N MET A 268 -12.73 -5.32 9.27
CA MET A 268 -12.61 -6.76 9.07
C MET A 268 -13.46 -7.49 10.11
N ARG A 269 -14.66 -7.87 9.71
CA ARG A 269 -15.51 -8.80 10.47
C ARG A 269 -14.81 -10.16 10.49
N SER A 270 -14.24 -10.52 11.60
CA SER A 270 -14.15 -11.84 12.23
C SER A 270 -12.89 -12.03 13.10
N VAL A 271 -12.42 -10.99 13.78
CA VAL A 271 -11.71 -11.20 15.05
C VAL A 271 -12.19 -10.11 15.97
N SER A 272 -12.62 -10.49 17.16
CA SER A 272 -12.96 -9.60 18.24
C SER A 272 -11.69 -8.83 18.66
N TYR A 273 -11.39 -7.75 17.96
CA TYR A 273 -10.38 -6.80 18.41
C TYR A 273 -11.09 -5.72 19.20
N THR A 274 -10.81 -5.67 20.46
CA THR A 274 -10.89 -4.49 21.29
C THR A 274 -10.20 -3.34 20.55
N HIS A 275 -10.79 -2.16 20.61
CA HIS A 275 -10.34 -0.91 20.03
C HIS A 275 -8.80 -0.81 20.00
N LEU A 276 -8.22 -0.81 18.80
CA LEU A 276 -6.79 -0.50 18.63
C LEU A 276 -6.68 1.02 18.56
N THR A 277 -6.26 1.62 19.64
CA THR A 277 -5.71 2.97 19.64
C THR A 277 -4.39 2.94 18.86
N LEU A 278 -4.27 3.78 17.84
CA LEU A 278 -3.03 3.93 17.10
C LEU A 278 -2.35 5.22 17.58
N PRO A 279 -1.19 5.15 18.22
CA PRO A 279 -0.39 6.35 18.39
C PRO A 279 0.05 6.83 17.00
N THR A 280 -0.23 8.06 16.68
CA THR A 280 0.39 8.75 15.56
C THR A 280 1.64 9.41 16.10
N ILE A 281 2.78 9.02 15.56
CA ILE A 281 4.08 9.52 15.97
C ILE A 281 4.48 10.57 14.95
N LEU A 282 4.52 11.83 15.39
CA LEU A 282 4.93 12.97 14.57
C LEU A 282 6.32 13.41 14.99
N ARG A 283 7.23 13.49 14.03
CA ARG A 283 8.43 14.33 14.13
C ARG A 283 8.24 15.48 13.13
N VAL A 284 8.05 16.67 13.65
CA VAL A 284 8.03 17.94 12.91
C VAL A 284 9.34 18.65 13.14
#